data_f2382021b8f8679d9ce3fdde4040135b
#
_entry.id   f2382021b8f8679d9ce3fdde4040135b
#
_cell.length_a   1.000
_cell.length_b   1.000
_cell.length_c   1.000
_cell.angle_alpha   90.00
_cell.angle_beta   90.00
_cell.angle_gamma   90.00
#
_symmetry.space_group_name_H-M   'P 1'
#
loop_
_entity.id
_entity.type
_entity.pdbx_description
1 polymer ?
#
loop_
_entity_poly.entity_id
_entity_poly.type
_entity_poly.pdbx_seq_one_letter_code
_entity_poly.pdbx_strand_id
1 'polypeptide(L)'
;MGGDFALASGAWTWRAEFNHAALRPGCGQCPQYERRVSRAVLGADLDFAQTMNLNVQLVATRVWDYQEHTQAFGLLRTLELGRSRLNAEYAALESGLTFRLSDRLLNDKLKWEIGGVFDLTGHSRLIRPRVSYALSDYARLNAGIDFYAGDSQTYFGALTKNRLAFLMVSLVF
;
A
#
# COMPACT_ATOMS: atom_id res chain seq x y z
N MET A 1 4.70 -21.04 -3.07
CA MET A 1 4.96 -21.16 -4.52
C MET A 1 4.69 -19.79 -5.13
N GLY A 2 5.61 -19.29 -5.95
CA GLY A 2 5.47 -17.95 -6.54
C GLY A 2 6.36 -17.82 -7.76
N GLY A 3 6.19 -16.72 -8.49
CA GLY A 3 6.99 -16.34 -9.64
C GLY A 3 6.82 -14.86 -9.92
N ASP A 4 7.80 -14.28 -10.60
CA ASP A 4 7.83 -12.90 -11.01
C ASP A 4 8.25 -12.79 -12.47
N PHE A 5 7.85 -11.70 -13.09
CA PHE A 5 8.16 -11.38 -14.48
C PHE A 5 8.37 -9.87 -14.61
N ALA A 6 9.38 -9.48 -15.38
CA ALA A 6 9.63 -8.08 -15.74
C ALA A 6 9.94 -7.95 -17.23
N LEU A 7 9.40 -6.93 -17.88
CA LEU A 7 9.60 -6.62 -19.28
C LEU A 7 9.79 -5.12 -19.47
N ALA A 8 10.89 -4.71 -20.06
CA ALA A 8 11.14 -3.34 -20.48
C ALA A 8 10.76 -3.17 -21.97
N SER A 9 9.99 -2.15 -22.28
CA SER A 9 9.54 -1.80 -23.64
C SER A 9 9.47 -0.29 -23.80
N GLY A 10 10.48 0.29 -24.47
CA GLY A 10 10.61 1.74 -24.59
C GLY A 10 10.76 2.42 -23.24
N ALA A 11 9.91 3.41 -22.95
CA ALA A 11 9.88 4.12 -21.67
C ALA A 11 9.12 3.36 -20.56
N TRP A 12 8.52 2.21 -20.88
CA TRP A 12 7.73 1.40 -19.97
C TRP A 12 8.51 0.22 -19.41
N THR A 13 8.37 -0.02 -18.12
CA THR A 13 8.75 -1.29 -17.47
C THR A 13 7.53 -1.92 -16.85
N TRP A 14 7.18 -3.11 -17.34
CA TRP A 14 6.05 -3.90 -16.83
C TRP A 14 6.56 -4.93 -15.83
N ARG A 15 5.82 -5.16 -14.78
CA ARG A 15 6.12 -6.18 -13.75
C ARG A 15 4.87 -6.94 -13.41
N ALA A 16 5.02 -8.24 -13.22
CA ALA A 16 3.98 -9.11 -12.72
C ALA A 16 4.56 -10.04 -11.67
N GLU A 17 3.89 -10.15 -10.54
CA GLU A 17 4.28 -11.05 -9.46
C GLU A 17 3.06 -11.87 -9.05
N PHE A 18 3.29 -13.13 -8.74
CA PHE A 18 2.28 -14.02 -8.20
C PHE A 18 2.87 -14.83 -7.05
N ASN A 19 2.12 -14.95 -5.97
CA ASN A 19 2.47 -15.79 -4.83
C ASN A 19 1.25 -16.56 -4.34
N HIS A 20 1.44 -17.84 -4.05
CA HIS A 20 0.47 -18.70 -3.37
C HIS A 20 1.11 -19.31 -2.13
N ALA A 21 0.52 -19.10 -0.97
CA ALA A 21 0.99 -19.60 0.31
C ALA A 21 -0.13 -20.34 1.04
N ALA A 22 0.23 -21.48 1.62
CA ALA A 22 -0.58 -22.19 2.60
C ALA A 22 0.06 -21.97 3.98
N LEU A 23 -0.65 -21.26 4.86
CA LEU A 23 -0.20 -20.97 6.21
C LEU A 23 -0.83 -21.99 7.17
N ARG A 24 0.01 -22.72 7.89
CA ARG A 24 -0.41 -23.62 8.97
C ARG A 24 -0.06 -22.97 10.31
N PRO A 25 -1.02 -22.81 11.24
CA PRO A 25 -0.67 -22.35 12.58
C PRO A 25 0.30 -23.35 13.23
N GLY A 26 1.41 -22.85 13.76
CA GLY A 26 2.48 -23.64 14.36
C GLY A 26 2.16 -24.25 15.74
N CYS A 27 0.89 -24.29 16.16
CA CYS A 27 0.49 -24.85 17.44
C CYS A 27 -0.07 -26.26 17.25
N GLY A 28 0.56 -27.27 17.87
CA GLY A 28 0.22 -28.67 17.72
C GLY A 28 -1.17 -29.11 18.25
N GLN A 29 -1.93 -28.22 18.90
CA GLN A 29 -3.26 -28.48 19.46
C GLN A 29 -4.34 -27.49 18.98
N CYS A 30 -4.01 -26.57 18.07
CA CYS A 30 -5.02 -25.70 17.48
C CYS A 30 -5.78 -26.43 16.37
N PRO A 31 -7.11 -26.18 16.20
CA PRO A 31 -7.83 -26.67 15.03
C PRO A 31 -7.05 -26.24 13.79
N GLN A 32 -6.76 -27.20 12.90
CA GLN A 32 -5.93 -26.99 11.71
C GLN A 32 -6.69 -26.12 10.71
N TYR A 33 -6.70 -24.82 10.91
CA TYR A 33 -7.11 -23.86 9.89
C TYR A 33 -5.92 -23.68 8.94
N GLU A 34 -5.84 -24.53 7.94
CA GLU A 34 -4.95 -24.30 6.81
C GLU A 34 -5.51 -23.11 6.04
N ARG A 35 -4.75 -22.01 6.04
CA ARG A 35 -5.15 -20.80 5.35
C ARG A 35 -4.40 -20.70 4.04
N ARG A 36 -5.12 -20.69 2.95
CA ARG A 36 -4.57 -20.54 1.60
C ARG A 36 -4.80 -19.12 1.11
N VAL A 37 -3.71 -18.44 0.75
CA VAL A 37 -3.74 -17.07 0.25
C VAL A 37 -2.99 -17.01 -1.07
N SER A 38 -3.61 -16.44 -2.09
CA SER A 38 -2.98 -16.08 -3.36
C SER A 38 -2.88 -14.58 -3.48
N ARG A 39 -1.72 -14.08 -3.91
CA ARG A 39 -1.49 -12.66 -4.19
C ARG A 39 -0.99 -12.51 -5.61
N ALA A 40 -1.50 -11.49 -6.30
CA ALA A 40 -1.03 -11.08 -7.62
C ALA A 40 -0.77 -9.58 -7.60
N VAL A 41 0.30 -9.15 -8.23
CA VAL A 41 0.65 -7.75 -8.44
C VAL A 41 0.94 -7.55 -9.92
N LEU A 42 0.31 -6.55 -10.52
CA LEU A 42 0.61 -6.08 -11.87
C LEU A 42 1.06 -4.62 -11.75
N GLY A 43 2.26 -4.32 -12.21
CA GLY A 43 2.87 -3.01 -12.11
C GLY A 43 3.34 -2.49 -13.45
N ALA A 44 3.31 -1.17 -13.59
CA ALA A 44 3.91 -0.45 -14.71
C ALA A 44 4.67 0.77 -14.18
N ASP A 45 5.91 0.92 -14.64
CA ASP A 45 6.74 2.10 -14.46
C ASP A 45 6.86 2.81 -15.80
N LEU A 46 6.67 4.11 -15.81
CA LEU A 46 6.86 4.97 -16.97
C LEU A 46 7.80 6.12 -16.62
N ASP A 47 8.93 6.17 -17.29
CA ASP A 47 9.85 7.31 -17.28
C ASP A 47 9.54 8.23 -18.46
N PHE A 48 9.19 9.48 -18.18
CA PHE A 48 8.86 10.47 -19.20
C PHE A 48 9.39 11.86 -18.82
N ALA A 49 9.44 12.76 -19.82
CA ALA A 49 9.91 14.13 -19.63
C ALA A 49 11.26 14.26 -18.89
N GLN A 50 12.21 13.35 -19.16
CA GLN A 50 13.59 13.28 -18.64
C GLN A 50 13.74 13.03 -17.14
N THR A 51 12.86 13.57 -16.31
CA THR A 51 12.98 13.55 -14.84
C THR A 51 11.73 13.04 -14.14
N MET A 52 10.63 12.90 -14.87
CA MET A 52 9.33 12.51 -14.33
C MET A 52 9.15 10.99 -14.40
N ASN A 53 8.72 10.41 -13.29
CA ASN A 53 8.45 8.97 -13.20
C ASN A 53 7.03 8.75 -12.67
N LEU A 54 6.28 7.87 -13.33
CA LEU A 54 5.00 7.35 -12.90
C LEU A 54 5.11 5.86 -12.64
N ASN A 55 4.81 5.44 -11.43
CA ASN A 55 4.65 4.04 -11.05
C ASN A 55 3.18 3.78 -10.71
N VAL A 56 2.60 2.73 -11.26
CA VAL A 56 1.23 2.28 -10.95
C VAL A 56 1.25 0.79 -10.71
N GLN A 57 0.56 0.30 -9.67
CA GLN A 57 0.46 -1.11 -9.36
C GLN A 57 -0.96 -1.47 -8.97
N LEU A 58 -1.48 -2.53 -9.57
CA LEU A 58 -2.71 -3.20 -9.16
C LEU A 58 -2.35 -4.43 -8.34
N VAL A 59 -2.93 -4.53 -7.16
CA VAL A 59 -2.71 -5.63 -6.22
C VAL A 59 -4.02 -6.35 -6.00
N ALA A 60 -3.99 -7.68 -6.06
CA ALA A 60 -5.14 -8.51 -5.72
C ALA A 60 -4.70 -9.60 -4.72
N THR A 61 -5.49 -9.80 -3.67
CA THR A 61 -5.27 -10.85 -2.67
C THR A 61 -6.54 -11.67 -2.54
N ARG A 62 -6.44 -12.99 -2.70
CA ARG A 62 -7.54 -13.93 -2.51
C ARG A 62 -7.24 -14.85 -1.32
N VAL A 63 -8.16 -14.85 -0.37
CA VAL A 63 -8.21 -15.81 0.74
C VAL A 63 -9.19 -16.91 0.36
N TRP A 64 -8.69 -18.15 0.20
CA TRP A 64 -9.51 -19.24 -0.36
C TRP A 64 -10.52 -19.75 0.66
N ASP A 65 -10.27 -19.94 1.84
CA ASP A 65 -11.20 -20.47 2.83
C ASP A 65 -11.74 -19.33 3.73
N TYR A 66 -12.07 -18.20 3.11
CA TYR A 66 -12.62 -17.04 3.80
C TYR A 66 -13.99 -17.35 4.40
N GLN A 67 -14.13 -17.11 5.70
CA GLN A 67 -15.42 -17.18 6.41
C GLN A 67 -15.86 -15.76 6.74
N GLU A 68 -17.03 -15.41 6.28
CA GLU A 68 -17.62 -14.10 6.56
C GLU A 68 -18.01 -14.00 8.04
N HIS A 69 -17.42 -13.05 8.76
CA HIS A 69 -17.60 -12.87 10.20
C HIS A 69 -18.95 -12.24 10.61
N THR A 70 -19.95 -12.29 9.72
CA THR A 70 -21.27 -11.67 9.92
C THR A 70 -22.11 -12.38 10.98
N GLN A 71 -21.78 -13.60 11.39
CA GLN A 71 -22.56 -14.39 12.33
C GLN A 71 -22.09 -14.31 13.80
N ALA A 72 -20.97 -13.66 14.07
CA ALA A 72 -20.49 -13.49 15.43
C ALA A 72 -21.16 -12.31 16.14
N PHE A 73 -21.63 -12.51 17.38
CA PHE A 73 -22.27 -11.48 18.19
C PHE A 73 -21.37 -11.04 19.35
N GLY A 74 -21.52 -9.77 19.77
CA GLY A 74 -20.87 -9.24 20.97
C GLY A 74 -19.34 -9.18 20.91
N LEU A 75 -18.67 -9.64 21.97
CA LEU A 75 -17.23 -9.61 22.13
C LEU A 75 -16.49 -10.39 21.02
N LEU A 76 -17.02 -11.53 20.59
CA LEU A 76 -16.45 -12.35 19.53
C LEU A 76 -16.34 -11.58 18.22
N ARG A 77 -17.40 -10.84 17.85
CA ARG A 77 -17.37 -9.97 16.66
C ARG A 77 -16.26 -8.92 16.73
N THR A 78 -16.06 -8.31 17.90
CA THR A 78 -15.03 -7.30 18.09
C THR A 78 -13.62 -7.90 17.95
N LEU A 79 -13.39 -9.10 18.49
CA LEU A 79 -12.13 -9.82 18.38
C LEU A 79 -11.85 -10.27 16.94
N GLU A 80 -12.85 -10.75 16.23
CA GLU A 80 -12.72 -11.17 14.82
C GLU A 80 -12.47 -9.98 13.89
N LEU A 81 -13.17 -8.87 14.06
CA LEU A 81 -12.90 -7.63 13.34
C LEU A 81 -11.50 -7.09 13.65
N GLY A 82 -11.05 -7.17 14.91
CA GLY A 82 -9.68 -6.82 15.30
C GLY A 82 -8.65 -7.70 14.58
N ARG A 83 -8.88 -9.02 14.50
CA ARG A 83 -8.03 -9.97 13.80
C ARG A 83 -7.99 -9.71 12.29
N SER A 84 -9.14 -9.48 11.66
CA SER A 84 -9.24 -9.15 10.24
C SER A 84 -8.48 -7.86 9.90
N ARG A 85 -8.55 -6.85 10.77
CA ARG A 85 -7.78 -5.61 10.62
C ARG A 85 -6.27 -5.83 10.72
N LEU A 86 -5.82 -6.63 11.71
CA LEU A 86 -4.39 -6.95 11.89
C LEU A 86 -3.82 -7.72 10.71
N ASN A 87 -4.62 -8.57 10.09
CA ASN A 87 -4.22 -9.39 8.96
C ASN A 87 -4.49 -8.73 7.60
N ALA A 88 -5.10 -7.54 7.59
CA ALA A 88 -5.60 -6.86 6.40
C ALA A 88 -6.51 -7.76 5.54
N GLU A 89 -7.48 -8.43 6.17
CA GLU A 89 -8.36 -9.41 5.53
C GLU A 89 -9.82 -9.05 5.79
N TYR A 90 -10.32 -8.20 4.93
CA TYR A 90 -11.68 -7.67 5.01
C TYR A 90 -12.67 -8.42 4.11
N ALA A 91 -12.18 -9.13 3.08
CA ALA A 91 -12.99 -9.86 2.12
C ALA A 91 -12.27 -11.10 1.55
N ALA A 92 -13.02 -12.01 0.94
CA ALA A 92 -12.47 -13.18 0.25
C ALA A 92 -11.55 -12.79 -0.93
N LEU A 93 -11.86 -11.68 -1.58
CA LEU A 93 -11.05 -11.08 -2.64
C LEU A 93 -10.88 -9.60 -2.31
N GLU A 94 -9.66 -9.18 -2.11
CA GLU A 94 -9.28 -7.81 -1.89
C GLU A 94 -8.48 -7.29 -3.08
N SER A 95 -8.74 -6.07 -3.48
CA SER A 95 -8.04 -5.40 -4.55
C SER A 95 -7.67 -3.98 -4.15
N GLY A 96 -6.50 -3.56 -4.61
CA GLY A 96 -5.96 -2.25 -4.33
C GLY A 96 -5.17 -1.72 -5.52
N LEU A 97 -5.12 -0.40 -5.61
CA LEU A 97 -4.30 0.33 -6.57
C LEU A 97 -3.33 1.21 -5.81
N THR A 98 -2.05 1.13 -6.17
CA THR A 98 -1.05 2.08 -5.72
C THR A 98 -0.54 2.89 -6.89
N PHE A 99 -0.22 4.15 -6.64
CA PHE A 99 0.46 4.97 -7.62
C PHE A 99 1.50 5.86 -6.96
N ARG A 100 2.52 6.25 -7.70
CA ARG A 100 3.49 7.27 -7.35
C ARG A 100 3.85 8.05 -8.60
N LEU A 101 3.64 9.35 -8.56
CA LEU A 101 4.12 10.31 -9.55
C LEU A 101 5.17 11.17 -8.89
N SER A 102 6.35 11.28 -9.48
CA SER A 102 7.45 12.08 -8.95
C SER A 102 8.22 12.77 -10.06
N ASP A 103 8.81 13.92 -9.71
CA ASP A 103 9.65 14.67 -10.61
C ASP A 103 10.78 15.39 -9.87
N ARG A 104 11.82 15.76 -10.63
CA ARG A 104 12.98 16.48 -10.16
C ARG A 104 13.18 17.74 -11.00
N LEU A 105 13.18 18.88 -10.35
CA LEU A 105 13.24 20.20 -10.96
C LEU A 105 14.45 20.99 -10.43
N LEU A 106 14.75 22.10 -11.06
CA LEU A 106 15.80 23.03 -10.63
C LEU A 106 17.18 22.34 -10.46
N ASN A 107 17.60 21.53 -11.43
CA ASN A 107 18.83 20.74 -11.36
C ASN A 107 18.90 19.88 -10.08
N ASP A 108 17.85 19.08 -9.86
CA ASP A 108 17.67 18.18 -8.71
C ASP A 108 17.52 18.87 -7.33
N LYS A 109 17.48 20.19 -7.27
CA LYS A 109 17.29 20.91 -6.01
C LYS A 109 15.87 20.76 -5.46
N LEU A 110 14.86 20.69 -6.33
CA LEU A 110 13.47 20.49 -5.95
C LEU A 110 13.01 19.09 -6.40
N LYS A 111 12.58 18.28 -5.44
CA LYS A 111 11.96 16.97 -5.70
C LYS A 111 10.55 17.01 -5.16
N TRP A 112 9.57 16.60 -5.96
CA TRP A 112 8.23 16.42 -5.48
C TRP A 112 7.71 15.02 -5.82
N GLU A 113 6.80 14.54 -5.02
CA GLU A 113 6.22 13.22 -5.15
C GLU A 113 4.77 13.27 -4.67
N ILE A 114 3.87 12.63 -5.40
CA ILE A 114 2.52 12.33 -4.94
C ILE A 114 2.35 10.83 -5.02
N GLY A 115 2.26 10.18 -3.87
CA GLY A 115 1.95 8.76 -3.75
C GLY A 115 0.53 8.55 -3.25
N GLY A 116 -0.06 7.42 -3.60
CA GLY A 116 -1.37 7.04 -3.12
C GLY A 116 -1.59 5.54 -3.10
N VAL A 117 -2.48 5.14 -2.20
CA VAL A 117 -2.98 3.77 -2.08
C VAL A 117 -4.49 3.85 -2.04
N PHE A 118 -5.15 3.16 -2.94
CA PHE A 118 -6.60 3.00 -2.98
C PHE A 118 -6.94 1.54 -2.67
N ASP A 119 -7.63 1.32 -1.61
CA ASP A 119 -8.30 0.07 -1.31
C ASP A 119 -9.63 0.08 -2.09
N LEU A 120 -9.67 -0.68 -3.18
CA LEU A 120 -10.82 -0.72 -4.09
C LEU A 120 -11.97 -1.53 -3.50
N THR A 121 -11.67 -2.52 -2.68
CA THR A 121 -12.66 -3.38 -2.02
C THR A 121 -13.30 -2.67 -0.84
N GLY A 122 -12.50 -2.03 0.02
CA GLY A 122 -12.99 -1.32 1.20
C GLY A 122 -13.35 0.15 0.94
N HIS A 123 -13.17 0.66 -0.30
CA HIS A 123 -13.44 2.07 -0.66
C HIS A 123 -12.71 3.07 0.24
N SER A 124 -11.48 2.76 0.60
CA SER A 124 -10.63 3.61 1.43
C SER A 124 -9.33 4.01 0.73
N ARG A 125 -8.72 5.11 1.17
CA ARG A 125 -7.53 5.63 0.48
C ARG A 125 -6.59 6.39 1.40
N LEU A 126 -5.32 6.36 1.00
CA LEU A 126 -4.25 7.22 1.49
C LEU A 126 -3.67 8.01 0.31
N ILE A 127 -3.47 9.31 0.48
CA ILE A 127 -2.76 10.18 -0.48
C ILE A 127 -1.66 10.91 0.27
N ARG A 128 -0.46 10.94 -0.31
CA ARG A 128 0.77 11.46 0.30
C ARG A 128 1.51 12.40 -0.66
N PRO A 129 1.17 13.68 -0.76
CA PRO A 129 2.04 14.66 -1.39
C PRO A 129 3.27 14.94 -0.51
N ARG A 130 4.42 14.99 -1.13
CA ARG A 130 5.70 15.32 -0.49
C ARG A 130 6.52 16.24 -1.38
N VAL A 131 7.28 17.13 -0.76
CA VAL A 131 8.23 18.00 -1.43
C VAL A 131 9.53 18.05 -0.64
N SER A 132 10.63 18.08 -1.34
CA SER A 132 11.98 18.18 -0.78
C SER A 132 12.76 19.23 -1.55
N TYR A 133 13.31 20.22 -0.87
CA TYR A 133 14.09 21.30 -1.46
C TYR A 133 15.50 21.35 -0.84
N ALA A 134 16.53 21.26 -1.67
CA ALA A 134 17.92 21.44 -1.24
C ALA A 134 18.22 22.92 -1.09
N LEU A 135 18.35 23.36 0.17
CA LEU A 135 18.76 24.73 0.51
C LEU A 135 20.25 24.94 0.23
N SER A 136 21.05 23.91 0.51
CA SER A 136 22.48 23.84 0.22
C SER A 136 22.90 22.36 0.08
N ASP A 137 24.17 22.09 -0.14
CA ASP A 137 24.71 20.71 -0.19
C ASP A 137 24.58 19.98 1.15
N TYR A 138 24.47 20.75 2.24
CA TYR A 138 24.39 20.21 3.61
C TYR A 138 23.00 20.36 4.25
N ALA A 139 22.08 21.09 3.64
CA ALA A 139 20.77 21.38 4.22
C ALA A 139 19.63 21.11 3.25
N ARG A 140 18.60 20.41 3.72
CA ARG A 140 17.42 20.06 2.95
C ARG A 140 16.14 20.32 3.76
N LEU A 141 15.18 20.97 3.13
CA LEU A 141 13.84 21.17 3.66
C LEU A 141 12.91 20.12 3.06
N ASN A 142 12.16 19.43 3.92
CA ASN A 142 11.18 18.42 3.51
C ASN A 142 9.82 18.80 4.10
N ALA A 143 8.77 18.70 3.29
CA ALA A 143 7.40 18.86 3.73
C ALA A 143 6.50 17.78 3.13
N GLY A 144 5.42 17.47 3.81
CA GLY A 144 4.47 16.48 3.32
C GLY A 144 3.18 16.45 4.12
N ILE A 145 2.21 15.75 3.54
CA ILE A 145 0.90 15.53 4.14
C ILE A 145 0.55 14.06 3.98
N ASP A 146 0.01 13.43 5.03
CA ASP A 146 -0.62 12.13 4.98
C ASP A 146 -2.14 12.33 5.12
N PHE A 147 -2.87 12.05 4.04
CA PHE A 147 -4.32 12.22 3.98
C PHE A 147 -5.02 10.88 3.87
N TYR A 148 -5.76 10.52 4.91
CA TYR A 148 -6.55 9.29 4.98
C TYR A 148 -8.02 9.59 4.74
N ALA A 149 -8.72 8.72 3.99
CA ALA A 149 -10.16 8.80 3.77
C ALA A 149 -10.78 7.40 3.58
N GLY A 150 -12.03 7.25 3.97
CA GLY A 150 -12.81 6.01 3.88
C GLY A 150 -13.78 5.87 5.04
N ASP A 151 -14.56 4.79 5.02
CA ASP A 151 -15.42 4.43 6.13
C ASP A 151 -14.58 4.00 7.34
N SER A 152 -15.04 4.30 8.56
CA SER A 152 -14.33 3.99 9.82
C SER A 152 -14.03 2.49 10.02
N GLN A 153 -14.74 1.62 9.32
CA GLN A 153 -14.53 0.17 9.36
C GLN A 153 -13.43 -0.31 8.40
N THR A 154 -12.95 0.54 7.48
CA THR A 154 -11.92 0.21 6.51
C THR A 154 -10.52 0.54 7.04
N TYR A 155 -9.49 0.00 6.38
CA TYR A 155 -8.10 0.18 6.83
C TYR A 155 -7.70 1.65 6.93
N PHE A 156 -7.83 2.41 5.83
CA PHE A 156 -7.48 3.83 5.84
C PHE A 156 -8.53 4.72 6.48
N GLY A 157 -9.80 4.30 6.47
CA GLY A 157 -10.88 5.02 7.12
C GLY A 157 -10.74 5.08 8.64
N ALA A 158 -10.26 4.00 9.27
CA ALA A 158 -9.96 3.99 10.71
C ALA A 158 -8.86 5.00 11.09
N LEU A 159 -8.01 5.40 10.12
CA LEU A 159 -6.90 6.34 10.30
C LEU A 159 -7.25 7.78 9.97
N THR A 160 -8.52 8.12 9.69
CA THR A 160 -8.93 9.48 9.29
C THR A 160 -8.60 10.56 10.32
N LYS A 161 -8.51 10.19 11.60
CA LYS A 161 -8.09 11.10 12.68
C LYS A 161 -6.57 11.30 12.77
N ASN A 162 -5.79 10.48 12.06
CA ASN A 162 -4.33 10.48 12.06
C ASN A 162 -3.75 11.25 10.86
N ARG A 163 -4.54 12.16 10.26
CA ARG A 163 -4.03 13.06 9.22
C ARG A 163 -2.88 13.87 9.77
N LEU A 164 -1.78 13.91 9.03
CA LEU A 164 -0.54 14.53 9.45
C LEU A 164 -0.03 15.50 8.37
N ALA A 165 0.37 16.69 8.78
CA ALA A 165 1.24 17.54 7.97
C ALA A 165 2.56 17.73 8.72
N PHE A 166 3.68 17.69 8.00
CA PHE A 166 5.00 17.87 8.61
C PHE A 166 5.89 18.81 7.80
N LEU A 167 6.78 19.44 8.49
CA LEU A 167 7.90 20.20 7.95
C LEU A 167 9.16 19.78 8.70
N MET A 168 10.21 19.42 7.98
CA MET A 168 11.46 18.90 8.56
C MET A 168 12.66 19.51 7.85
N VAL A 169 13.65 19.94 8.61
CA VAL A 169 14.97 20.31 8.11
C VAL A 169 15.94 19.16 8.40
N SER A 170 16.61 18.67 7.36
CA SER A 170 17.67 17.68 7.47
C SER A 170 19.03 18.35 7.24
N LEU A 171 19.98 18.11 8.14
CA LEU A 171 21.36 18.59 8.04
C LEU A 171 22.29 17.37 7.94
N VAL A 172 23.30 17.48 7.06
CA VAL A 172 24.37 16.47 6.90
C VAL A 172 25.69 17.16 7.28
N PHE A 173 26.44 16.55 8.18
CA PHE A 173 27.72 17.06 8.68
C PHE A 173 28.88 16.25 8.13
#